data_551711948f2cdfa079853eaab595fc7c
#
_entry.id   551711948f2cdfa079853eaab595fc7c
#
_cell.length_a   1.000
_cell.length_b   1.000
_cell.length_c   1.000
_cell.angle_alpha   90.00
_cell.angle_beta   90.00
_cell.angle_gamma   90.00
#
_symmetry.space_group_name_H-M   'P 1'
#
loop_
_entity.id
_entity.type
_entity.pdbx_description
1 polymer ?
#
loop_
_entity_poly.entity_id
_entity_poly.type
_entity_poly.pdbx_seq_one_letter_code
_entity_poly.pdbx_strand_id
1 'polypeptide(L)'
;MQLLQPESLDAATAALGNGSVALAGGTELVPLLRSRLVEAETLVDVRGVVPRGVHEGGSRIGAGTTLAELEADPELPAALREACALASSPQLRSMGTIGGNLLQATRCWYWRLNYPCFLHGGSTCHAREGAHREHAIFGNEHCASAHPSDPAAALLALGATLRTDHRSLPVADLYRLPTEDDRDVTALEPGELILELEVPQPEASTYLKAMERNRFSFALVGVAAARIGGETSLALAGVAPIPWLLAGPDELDRATPLPDTAYKVDLARPLVRRALEAIA
;
A
#
# COMPACT_ATOMS: atom_id res chain seq x y z
N MET A 1 -24.65 -10.98 8.25
CA MET A 1 -23.82 -9.77 8.06
C MET A 1 -24.73 -8.55 8.16
N GLN A 2 -24.42 -7.62 9.04
CA GLN A 2 -25.13 -6.35 9.23
C GLN A 2 -24.33 -5.21 8.61
N LEU A 3 -25.00 -4.10 8.25
CA LEU A 3 -24.36 -2.84 7.86
C LEU A 3 -24.74 -1.79 8.90
N LEU A 4 -23.74 -1.22 9.57
CA LEU A 4 -23.89 -0.07 10.45
C LEU A 4 -23.42 1.19 9.74
N GLN A 5 -24.14 2.28 9.94
CA GLN A 5 -23.81 3.61 9.42
C GLN A 5 -23.70 4.57 10.61
N PRO A 6 -22.54 4.65 11.26
CA PRO A 6 -22.33 5.50 12.42
C PRO A 6 -22.43 6.98 12.04
N GLU A 7 -22.94 7.80 12.95
CA GLU A 7 -23.10 9.26 12.76
C GLU A 7 -21.88 10.05 13.28
N SER A 8 -20.94 9.38 13.94
CA SER A 8 -19.70 10.00 14.44
C SER A 8 -18.53 9.04 14.40
N LEU A 9 -17.31 9.59 14.47
CA LEU A 9 -16.08 8.81 14.56
C LEU A 9 -16.07 7.92 15.81
N ASP A 10 -16.46 8.47 16.96
CA ASP A 10 -16.52 7.73 18.21
C ASP A 10 -17.51 6.53 18.13
N ALA A 11 -18.65 6.72 17.45
CA ALA A 11 -19.59 5.65 17.22
C ALA A 11 -19.02 4.58 16.25
N ALA A 12 -18.23 5.00 15.25
CA ALA A 12 -17.58 4.08 14.34
C ALA A 12 -16.51 3.25 15.05
N THR A 13 -15.61 3.88 15.80
CA THR A 13 -14.55 3.18 16.54
C THR A 13 -15.10 2.26 17.60
N ALA A 14 -16.14 2.69 18.34
CA ALA A 14 -16.84 1.83 19.31
C ALA A 14 -17.53 0.60 18.68
N ALA A 15 -17.92 0.68 17.39
CA ALA A 15 -18.52 -0.42 16.65
C ALA A 15 -17.50 -1.36 16.01
N LEU A 16 -16.23 -0.94 15.90
CA LEU A 16 -15.14 -1.77 15.40
C LEU A 16 -14.57 -2.65 16.51
N GLY A 17 -14.22 -3.88 16.18
CA GLY A 17 -13.72 -4.88 17.12
C GLY A 17 -14.01 -6.29 16.62
N ASN A 18 -14.16 -7.24 17.54
CA ASN A 18 -14.37 -8.64 17.19
C ASN A 18 -15.58 -8.83 16.26
N GLY A 19 -15.34 -9.40 15.07
CA GLY A 19 -16.38 -9.71 14.10
C GLY A 19 -16.87 -8.52 13.26
N SER A 20 -16.32 -7.31 13.45
CA SER A 20 -16.67 -6.14 12.64
C SER A 20 -15.49 -5.61 11.84
N VAL A 21 -15.76 -5.08 10.64
CA VAL A 21 -14.74 -4.58 9.71
C VAL A 21 -15.16 -3.22 9.15
N ALA A 22 -14.23 -2.29 9.07
CA ALA A 22 -14.45 -0.98 8.45
C ALA A 22 -14.69 -1.10 6.95
N LEU A 23 -15.75 -0.45 6.46
CA LEU A 23 -16.08 -0.34 5.04
C LEU A 23 -15.93 1.12 4.58
N ALA A 24 -14.90 1.38 3.77
CA ALA A 24 -14.76 2.63 3.02
C ALA A 24 -15.21 2.43 1.57
N GLY A 25 -14.35 2.57 0.57
CA GLY A 25 -14.70 2.40 -0.84
C GLY A 25 -15.08 0.98 -1.28
N GLY A 26 -14.84 -0.03 -0.47
CA GLY A 26 -15.20 -1.42 -0.70
C GLY A 26 -14.44 -2.15 -1.82
N THR A 27 -13.56 -1.46 -2.55
CA THR A 27 -12.84 -1.99 -3.71
C THR A 27 -11.89 -3.15 -3.38
N GLU A 28 -11.49 -3.27 -2.14
CA GLU A 28 -10.71 -4.39 -1.61
C GLU A 28 -11.59 -5.32 -0.74
N LEU A 29 -12.28 -4.77 0.25
CA LEU A 29 -13.03 -5.57 1.24
C LEU A 29 -14.13 -6.43 0.60
N VAL A 30 -14.91 -5.88 -0.35
CA VAL A 30 -16.01 -6.63 -0.97
C VAL A 30 -15.49 -7.87 -1.74
N PRO A 31 -14.44 -7.79 -2.58
CA PRO A 31 -13.80 -8.98 -3.16
C PRO A 31 -13.31 -10.00 -2.13
N LEU A 32 -12.71 -9.55 -1.02
CA LEU A 32 -12.23 -10.44 0.05
C LEU A 32 -13.37 -11.20 0.73
N LEU A 33 -14.47 -10.52 1.06
CA LEU A 33 -15.68 -11.13 1.60
C LEU A 33 -16.30 -12.15 0.65
N ARG A 34 -16.41 -11.81 -0.64
CA ARG A 34 -16.94 -12.70 -1.68
C ARG A 34 -16.10 -13.98 -1.84
N SER A 35 -14.79 -13.86 -1.68
CA SER A 35 -13.84 -14.98 -1.76
C SER A 35 -13.65 -15.69 -0.41
N ARG A 36 -14.35 -15.27 0.65
CA ARG A 36 -14.24 -15.79 2.02
C ARG A 36 -12.80 -15.75 2.56
N LEU A 37 -12.05 -14.74 2.16
CA LEU A 37 -10.71 -14.46 2.69
C LEU A 37 -10.77 -13.58 3.94
N VAL A 38 -11.87 -12.89 4.12
CA VAL A 38 -12.24 -12.13 5.32
C VAL A 38 -13.65 -12.53 5.70
N GLU A 39 -13.88 -12.77 6.98
CA GLU A 39 -15.20 -12.98 7.55
C GLU A 39 -15.58 -11.77 8.40
N ALA A 40 -16.82 -11.32 8.29
CA ALA A 40 -17.37 -10.24 9.11
C ALA A 40 -18.84 -10.48 9.41
N GLU A 41 -19.21 -10.31 10.66
CA GLU A 41 -20.62 -10.28 11.09
C GLU A 41 -21.24 -8.91 10.80
N THR A 42 -20.42 -7.86 10.95
CA THR A 42 -20.82 -6.46 10.81
C THR A 42 -19.85 -5.67 9.93
N LEU A 43 -20.39 -4.92 8.98
CA LEU A 43 -19.66 -3.89 8.23
C LEU A 43 -19.98 -2.53 8.85
N VAL A 44 -18.94 -1.78 9.21
CA VAL A 44 -19.07 -0.41 9.73
C VAL A 44 -18.74 0.55 8.60
N ASP A 45 -19.73 1.23 8.05
CA ASP A 45 -19.55 2.20 6.97
C ASP A 45 -18.91 3.48 7.53
N VAL A 46 -17.62 3.65 7.26
CA VAL A 46 -16.84 4.78 7.78
C VAL A 46 -16.80 5.97 6.84
N ARG A 47 -17.42 5.91 5.66
CA ARG A 47 -17.36 6.96 4.63
C ARG A 47 -17.89 8.32 5.09
N GLY A 48 -18.88 8.32 5.98
CA GLY A 48 -19.48 9.54 6.50
C GLY A 48 -18.73 10.19 7.66
N VAL A 49 -17.77 9.48 8.28
CA VAL A 49 -17.14 9.88 9.54
C VAL A 49 -15.62 10.00 9.47
N VAL A 50 -14.97 9.30 8.54
CA VAL A 50 -13.52 9.44 8.32
C VAL A 50 -13.26 10.72 7.52
N PRO A 51 -12.27 11.54 7.91
CA PRO A 51 -11.89 12.76 7.20
C PRO A 51 -11.61 12.52 5.72
N ARG A 52 -12.01 13.50 4.87
CA ARG A 52 -11.83 13.47 3.42
C ARG A 52 -11.37 14.84 2.92
N GLY A 53 -10.64 14.85 1.83
CA GLY A 53 -10.13 16.04 1.16
C GLY A 53 -8.64 16.25 1.38
N VAL A 54 -8.10 17.18 0.60
CA VAL A 54 -6.73 17.66 0.70
C VAL A 54 -6.75 19.04 1.35
N HIS A 55 -5.91 19.28 2.31
CA HIS A 55 -5.90 20.48 3.14
C HIS A 55 -4.48 21.02 3.30
N GLU A 56 -4.38 22.26 3.75
CA GLU A 56 -3.12 22.91 4.13
C GLU A 56 -2.07 22.89 3.01
N GLY A 57 -2.51 23.19 1.75
CA GLY A 57 -1.60 23.24 0.60
C GLY A 57 -0.98 21.87 0.26
N GLY A 58 -1.77 20.80 0.37
CA GLY A 58 -1.32 19.45 0.03
C GLY A 58 -0.57 18.71 1.14
N SER A 59 -0.37 19.34 2.32
CA SER A 59 0.38 18.73 3.41
C SER A 59 -0.46 17.81 4.29
N ARG A 60 -1.81 17.88 4.24
CA ARG A 60 -2.72 17.02 5.01
C ARG A 60 -3.81 16.42 4.15
N ILE A 61 -3.99 15.11 4.23
CA ILE A 61 -4.94 14.34 3.42
C ILE A 61 -5.81 13.50 4.34
N GLY A 62 -7.14 13.66 4.24
CA GLY A 62 -8.09 12.77 4.92
C GLY A 62 -8.06 11.36 4.34
N ALA A 63 -8.04 10.31 5.19
CA ALA A 63 -7.93 8.92 4.75
C ALA A 63 -9.10 8.44 3.89
N GLY A 64 -10.27 9.10 3.98
CA GLY A 64 -11.44 8.87 3.13
C GLY A 64 -11.34 9.49 1.73
N THR A 65 -10.28 10.22 1.39
CA THR A 65 -10.07 10.81 0.06
C THR A 65 -9.82 9.72 -0.98
N THR A 66 -10.48 9.80 -2.10
CA THR A 66 -10.35 8.80 -3.17
C THR A 66 -9.05 8.99 -3.96
N LEU A 67 -8.54 7.92 -4.55
CA LEU A 67 -7.34 7.99 -5.40
C LEU A 67 -7.56 8.90 -6.62
N ALA A 68 -8.81 9.01 -7.13
CA ALA A 68 -9.14 9.89 -8.24
C ALA A 68 -9.06 11.37 -7.84
N GLU A 69 -9.46 11.73 -6.61
CA GLU A 69 -9.29 13.08 -6.08
C GLU A 69 -7.81 13.43 -5.91
N LEU A 70 -7.02 12.49 -5.36
CA LEU A 70 -5.58 12.70 -5.18
C LEU A 70 -4.82 12.80 -6.51
N GLU A 71 -5.18 12.00 -7.52
CA GLU A 71 -4.62 12.09 -8.87
C GLU A 71 -4.81 13.49 -9.48
N ALA A 72 -5.96 14.10 -9.23
CA ALA A 72 -6.37 15.36 -9.84
C ALA A 72 -5.89 16.61 -9.08
N ASP A 73 -5.42 16.47 -7.84
CA ASP A 73 -5.08 17.60 -6.97
C ASP A 73 -3.67 18.14 -7.25
N PRO A 74 -3.51 19.36 -7.79
CA PRO A 74 -2.21 19.92 -8.16
C PRO A 74 -1.34 20.32 -6.94
N GLU A 75 -1.92 20.45 -5.73
CA GLU A 75 -1.18 20.80 -4.51
C GLU A 75 -0.37 19.64 -3.97
N LEU A 76 -0.70 18.41 -4.37
CA LEU A 76 0.00 17.21 -3.91
C LEU A 76 1.35 17.02 -4.62
N PRO A 77 2.33 16.40 -3.93
CA PRO A 77 3.59 15.98 -4.54
C PRO A 77 3.39 15.12 -5.79
N ALA A 78 4.20 15.34 -6.83
CA ALA A 78 4.08 14.63 -8.11
C ALA A 78 4.13 13.11 -7.92
N ALA A 79 5.02 12.59 -7.07
CA ALA A 79 5.11 11.16 -6.79
C ALA A 79 3.79 10.55 -6.31
N LEU A 80 3.05 11.24 -5.43
CA LEU A 80 1.77 10.74 -4.92
C LEU A 80 0.68 10.79 -6.00
N ARG A 81 0.58 11.89 -6.75
CA ARG A 81 -0.38 12.02 -7.87
C ARG A 81 -0.16 10.95 -8.93
N GLU A 82 1.09 10.78 -9.37
CA GLU A 82 1.48 9.80 -10.39
C GLU A 82 1.22 8.36 -9.91
N ALA A 83 1.53 8.05 -8.65
CA ALA A 83 1.23 6.76 -8.05
C ALA A 83 -0.28 6.50 -8.01
N CYS A 84 -1.10 7.49 -7.63
CA CYS A 84 -2.56 7.39 -7.67
C CYS A 84 -3.08 7.18 -9.10
N ALA A 85 -2.57 7.94 -10.08
CA ALA A 85 -2.96 7.86 -11.49
C ALA A 85 -2.68 6.48 -12.11
N LEU A 86 -1.60 5.82 -11.67
CA LEU A 86 -1.18 4.50 -12.15
C LEU A 86 -1.78 3.35 -11.33
N ALA A 87 -2.44 3.64 -10.21
CA ALA A 87 -3.12 2.65 -9.39
C ALA A 87 -4.48 2.29 -9.99
N SER A 88 -4.68 1.01 -10.33
CA SER A 88 -5.98 0.45 -10.78
C SER A 88 -6.65 1.16 -11.97
N SER A 89 -7.94 0.88 -12.21
CA SER A 89 -8.76 1.55 -13.24
C SER A 89 -9.37 2.85 -12.71
N PRO A 90 -9.77 3.81 -13.57
CA PRO A 90 -10.45 5.04 -13.15
C PRO A 90 -11.70 4.78 -12.30
N GLN A 91 -12.48 3.74 -12.61
CA GLN A 91 -13.68 3.37 -11.86
C GLN A 91 -13.34 2.91 -10.43
N LEU A 92 -12.25 2.15 -10.28
CA LEU A 92 -11.78 1.74 -8.95
C LEU A 92 -11.18 2.91 -8.18
N ARG A 93 -10.44 3.82 -8.85
CA ARG A 93 -9.87 5.01 -8.21
C ARG A 93 -10.94 5.97 -7.69
N SER A 94 -12.09 6.08 -8.37
CA SER A 94 -13.20 6.94 -7.92
C SER A 94 -13.91 6.42 -6.66
N MET A 95 -13.66 5.17 -6.27
CA MET A 95 -14.23 4.54 -5.08
C MET A 95 -13.18 4.21 -4.00
N GLY A 96 -12.00 3.77 -4.42
CA GLY A 96 -10.92 3.39 -3.51
C GLY A 96 -10.35 4.61 -2.80
N THR A 97 -10.32 4.57 -1.47
CA THR A 97 -9.77 5.63 -0.62
C THR A 97 -8.29 5.40 -0.35
N ILE A 98 -7.57 6.47 0.00
CA ILE A 98 -6.14 6.36 0.31
C ILE A 98 -5.91 5.47 1.54
N GLY A 99 -6.68 5.64 2.63
CA GLY A 99 -6.56 4.79 3.81
C GLY A 99 -6.80 3.31 3.49
N GLY A 100 -7.86 3.00 2.73
CA GLY A 100 -8.12 1.62 2.28
C GLY A 100 -7.07 1.08 1.31
N ASN A 101 -6.45 1.94 0.49
CA ASN A 101 -5.40 1.55 -0.44
C ASN A 101 -4.10 1.16 0.28
N LEU A 102 -3.74 1.86 1.36
CA LEU A 102 -2.59 1.50 2.19
C LEU A 102 -2.73 0.12 2.83
N LEU A 103 -3.95 -0.26 3.19
CA LEU A 103 -4.28 -1.51 3.90
C LEU A 103 -4.68 -2.66 2.96
N GLN A 104 -4.51 -2.50 1.66
CA GLN A 104 -4.91 -3.56 0.73
C GLN A 104 -4.06 -4.82 0.88
N ALA A 105 -4.72 -5.99 0.85
CA ALA A 105 -4.05 -7.27 0.97
C ALA A 105 -3.22 -7.60 -0.29
N THR A 106 -2.25 -8.50 -0.12
CA THR A 106 -1.42 -9.01 -1.21
C THR A 106 -2.25 -9.53 -2.39
N ARG A 107 -1.66 -9.48 -3.59
CA ARG A 107 -2.23 -10.06 -4.82
C ARG A 107 -1.70 -11.47 -5.11
N CYS A 108 -0.92 -12.04 -4.21
CA CYS A 108 -0.46 -13.41 -4.32
C CYS A 108 -1.64 -14.36 -4.56
N TRP A 109 -1.63 -15.07 -5.68
CA TRP A 109 -2.74 -16.00 -6.03
C TRP A 109 -2.85 -17.18 -5.09
N TYR A 110 -1.77 -17.66 -4.48
CA TYR A 110 -1.84 -18.69 -3.46
C TYR A 110 -2.66 -18.22 -2.26
N TRP A 111 -2.40 -17.00 -1.78
CA TRP A 111 -3.19 -16.40 -0.72
C TRP A 111 -4.64 -16.16 -1.18
N ARG A 112 -4.84 -15.59 -2.38
CA ARG A 112 -6.18 -15.27 -2.92
C ARG A 112 -7.04 -16.51 -3.22
N LEU A 113 -6.42 -17.65 -3.50
CA LEU A 113 -7.08 -18.93 -3.73
C LEU A 113 -7.18 -19.79 -2.45
N ASN A 114 -6.91 -19.20 -1.29
CA ASN A 114 -7.07 -19.82 0.01
C ASN A 114 -6.21 -21.07 0.25
N TYR A 115 -5.01 -21.10 -0.35
CA TYR A 115 -4.02 -22.12 -0.02
C TYR A 115 -3.59 -21.99 1.45
N PRO A 116 -3.28 -23.10 2.16
CA PRO A 116 -2.77 -23.07 3.52
C PRO A 116 -1.32 -22.56 3.54
N CYS A 117 -1.13 -21.33 3.05
CA CYS A 117 0.18 -20.69 2.96
C CYS A 117 0.59 -20.05 4.30
N PHE A 118 1.81 -19.53 4.36
CA PHE A 118 2.35 -18.88 5.57
C PHE A 118 1.42 -17.80 6.14
N LEU A 119 0.89 -16.89 5.32
CA LEU A 119 -0.04 -15.84 5.76
C LEU A 119 -1.43 -16.37 6.18
N HIS A 120 -1.79 -17.60 5.80
CA HIS A 120 -2.99 -18.29 6.25
C HIS A 120 -2.76 -19.25 7.42
N GLY A 121 -1.65 -19.08 8.15
CA GLY A 121 -1.34 -19.90 9.32
C GLY A 121 -0.58 -21.21 9.00
N GLY A 122 -0.32 -21.50 7.73
CA GLY A 122 0.51 -22.64 7.32
C GLY A 122 2.01 -22.42 7.58
N SER A 123 2.83 -23.43 7.31
CA SER A 123 4.29 -23.38 7.47
C SER A 123 5.04 -23.09 6.16
N THR A 124 4.35 -23.03 5.03
CA THR A 124 4.97 -23.04 3.71
C THR A 124 4.54 -21.83 2.87
N CYS A 125 5.48 -21.17 2.20
CA CYS A 125 5.17 -20.24 1.11
C CYS A 125 5.16 -21.00 -0.22
N HIS A 126 3.98 -21.32 -0.73
CA HIS A 126 3.81 -22.08 -1.97
C HIS A 126 4.38 -21.41 -3.22
N ALA A 127 4.62 -20.09 -3.17
CA ALA A 127 5.24 -19.39 -4.27
C ALA A 127 6.71 -19.80 -4.48
N ARG A 128 7.42 -20.29 -3.46
CA ARG A 128 8.83 -20.61 -3.57
C ARG A 128 9.13 -21.75 -4.56
N GLU A 129 8.27 -22.75 -4.58
CA GLU A 129 8.39 -23.93 -5.45
C GLU A 129 7.40 -23.90 -6.62
N GLY A 130 6.45 -22.96 -6.59
CA GLY A 130 5.40 -22.82 -7.59
C GLY A 130 5.62 -21.64 -8.52
N ALA A 131 4.56 -21.16 -9.15
CA ALA A 131 4.59 -20.00 -10.02
C ALA A 131 4.81 -18.73 -9.17
N HIS A 132 5.88 -17.95 -9.44
CA HIS A 132 6.25 -16.82 -8.62
C HIS A 132 6.74 -15.58 -9.39
N ARG A 133 6.47 -15.52 -10.70
CA ARG A 133 6.97 -14.46 -11.58
C ARG A 133 6.67 -13.03 -11.08
N GLU A 134 5.55 -12.80 -10.38
CA GLU A 134 5.15 -11.48 -9.88
C GLU A 134 5.50 -11.26 -8.39
N HIS A 135 6.21 -12.20 -7.77
CA HIS A 135 6.49 -12.18 -6.34
C HIS A 135 7.69 -11.30 -5.97
N ALA A 136 7.99 -11.23 -4.69
CA ALA A 136 8.97 -10.34 -4.08
C ALA A 136 10.43 -10.73 -4.40
N ILE A 137 11.31 -9.72 -4.35
CA ILE A 137 12.76 -9.85 -4.46
C ILE A 137 13.49 -9.33 -3.21
N PHE A 138 12.74 -8.74 -2.26
CA PHE A 138 13.23 -8.30 -0.95
C PHE A 138 12.31 -8.80 0.16
N GLY A 139 12.86 -8.99 1.37
CA GLY A 139 12.09 -9.33 2.57
C GLY A 139 11.22 -10.58 2.41
N ASN A 140 11.65 -11.52 1.60
CA ASN A 140 10.85 -12.65 1.14
C ASN A 140 11.18 -13.96 1.88
N GLU A 141 11.81 -13.91 3.04
CA GLU A 141 12.28 -15.07 3.81
C GLU A 141 11.11 -15.99 4.21
N HIS A 142 10.04 -15.43 4.76
CA HIS A 142 8.86 -16.19 5.19
C HIS A 142 7.75 -16.17 4.16
N CYS A 143 7.52 -15.03 3.52
CA CYS A 143 6.47 -14.83 2.52
C CYS A 143 7.00 -14.09 1.31
N ALA A 144 6.89 -14.68 0.13
CA ALA A 144 7.35 -14.07 -1.11
C ALA A 144 6.30 -13.15 -1.76
N SER A 145 5.20 -12.82 -1.10
CA SER A 145 4.17 -11.95 -1.68
C SER A 145 4.71 -10.54 -1.95
N ALA A 146 4.08 -9.81 -2.86
CA ALA A 146 4.41 -8.42 -3.13
C ALA A 146 3.26 -7.51 -2.70
N HIS A 147 3.59 -6.41 -1.99
CA HIS A 147 2.63 -5.38 -1.59
C HIS A 147 2.16 -4.62 -2.84
N PRO A 148 0.84 -4.45 -3.02
CA PRO A 148 0.30 -3.98 -4.29
C PRO A 148 0.07 -2.46 -4.38
N SER A 149 0.31 -1.69 -3.30
CA SER A 149 0.00 -0.26 -3.27
C SER A 149 1.11 0.60 -3.86
N ASP A 150 0.83 1.24 -4.98
CA ASP A 150 1.70 2.29 -5.57
C ASP A 150 1.76 3.54 -4.68
N PRO A 151 0.61 4.09 -4.16
CA PRO A 151 0.63 5.23 -3.25
C PRO A 151 1.41 4.99 -1.95
N ALA A 152 1.44 3.76 -1.44
CA ALA A 152 2.22 3.45 -0.25
C ALA A 152 3.73 3.67 -0.46
N ALA A 153 4.27 3.27 -1.61
CA ALA A 153 5.66 3.53 -1.95
C ALA A 153 5.93 5.04 -2.13
N ALA A 154 5.00 5.79 -2.75
CA ALA A 154 5.13 7.23 -2.86
C ALA A 154 5.15 7.93 -1.50
N LEU A 155 4.22 7.58 -0.60
CA LEU A 155 4.15 8.13 0.76
C LEU A 155 5.39 7.74 1.59
N LEU A 156 5.93 6.54 1.40
CA LEU A 156 7.15 6.09 2.06
C LEU A 156 8.36 6.94 1.61
N ALA A 157 8.53 7.16 0.31
CA ALA A 157 9.61 8.01 -0.21
C ALA A 157 9.45 9.48 0.22
N LEU A 158 8.23 9.97 0.39
CA LEU A 158 7.92 11.31 0.89
C LEU A 158 8.12 11.45 2.39
N GLY A 159 8.41 10.37 3.13
CA GLY A 159 8.53 10.40 4.58
C GLY A 159 7.23 10.80 5.29
N ALA A 160 6.09 10.41 4.73
CA ALA A 160 4.78 10.76 5.26
C ALA A 160 4.52 10.11 6.63
N THR A 161 3.72 10.79 7.44
CA THR A 161 3.20 10.29 8.72
C THR A 161 1.69 10.07 8.59
N LEU A 162 1.17 9.05 9.23
CA LEU A 162 -0.26 8.84 9.34
C LEU A 162 -0.73 9.04 10.78
N ARG A 163 -1.96 9.52 10.91
CA ARG A 163 -2.68 9.63 12.18
C ARG A 163 -3.85 8.67 12.18
N THR A 164 -3.93 7.87 13.22
CA THR A 164 -5.08 7.02 13.52
C THR A 164 -5.98 7.68 14.58
N ASP A 165 -7.04 7.00 14.95
CA ASP A 165 -7.86 7.36 16.11
C ASP A 165 -7.12 7.18 17.44
N HIS A 166 -6.01 6.42 17.47
CA HIS A 166 -5.23 6.14 18.67
C HIS A 166 -3.88 6.87 18.73
N ARG A 167 -3.18 7.02 17.60
CA ARG A 167 -1.78 7.47 17.57
C ARG A 167 -1.38 8.10 16.23
N SER A 168 -0.18 8.67 16.20
CA SER A 168 0.50 9.05 14.95
C SER A 168 1.76 8.22 14.80
N LEU A 169 2.06 7.80 13.57
CA LEU A 169 3.26 7.02 13.24
C LEU A 169 3.72 7.30 11.80
N PRO A 170 5.03 7.20 11.51
CA PRO A 170 5.52 7.23 10.13
C PRO A 170 4.86 6.15 9.27
N VAL A 171 4.63 6.42 7.99
CA VAL A 171 4.13 5.40 7.05
C VAL A 171 5.07 4.20 6.97
N ALA A 172 6.36 4.39 7.22
CA ALA A 172 7.34 3.31 7.31
C ALA A 172 6.99 2.30 8.41
N ASP A 173 6.46 2.78 9.55
CA ASP A 173 6.13 1.96 10.72
C ASP A 173 4.72 1.35 10.64
N LEU A 174 3.93 1.72 9.61
CA LEU A 174 2.66 1.06 9.32
C LEU A 174 2.85 -0.39 8.89
N TYR A 175 4.00 -0.69 8.29
CA TYR A 175 4.25 -1.99 7.67
C TYR A 175 5.34 -2.76 8.40
N ARG A 176 5.18 -4.08 8.45
CA ARG A 176 6.16 -5.00 9.00
C ARG A 176 6.27 -6.26 8.17
N LEU A 177 7.46 -6.81 8.08
CA LEU A 177 7.67 -8.09 7.42
C LEU A 177 7.04 -9.20 8.27
N PRO A 178 6.29 -10.13 7.67
CA PRO A 178 5.73 -11.24 8.42
C PRO A 178 6.83 -12.17 8.94
N THR A 179 6.70 -12.58 10.20
CA THR A 179 7.60 -13.51 10.89
C THR A 179 6.84 -14.74 11.38
N GLU A 180 7.52 -15.70 11.98
CA GLU A 180 6.86 -16.87 12.59
C GLU A 180 5.93 -16.49 13.76
N ASP A 181 6.34 -15.48 14.52
CA ASP A 181 5.59 -15.02 15.70
C ASP A 181 4.48 -14.03 15.33
N ASP A 182 4.64 -13.28 14.25
CA ASP A 182 3.67 -12.28 13.79
C ASP A 182 3.58 -12.28 12.26
N ARG A 183 2.42 -12.68 11.75
CA ARG A 183 2.17 -12.85 10.31
C ARG A 183 1.47 -11.67 9.67
N ASP A 184 1.09 -10.68 10.45
CA ASP A 184 0.49 -9.46 9.94
C ASP A 184 1.53 -8.61 9.21
N VAL A 185 1.11 -8.02 8.10
CA VAL A 185 1.96 -7.11 7.30
C VAL A 185 1.72 -5.64 7.64
N THR A 186 0.80 -5.36 8.57
CA THR A 186 0.52 -4.01 9.09
C THR A 186 0.59 -3.97 10.61
N ALA A 187 0.98 -2.82 11.15
CA ALA A 187 1.11 -2.58 12.58
C ALA A 187 -0.15 -1.96 13.21
N LEU A 188 -1.26 -1.89 12.47
CA LEU A 188 -2.53 -1.42 13.03
C LEU A 188 -3.08 -2.44 14.02
N GLU A 189 -3.65 -1.94 15.10
CA GLU A 189 -4.38 -2.77 16.06
C GLU A 189 -5.77 -3.11 15.53
N PRO A 190 -6.39 -4.22 16.00
CA PRO A 190 -7.75 -4.55 15.65
C PRO A 190 -8.73 -3.41 15.97
N GLY A 191 -9.44 -2.91 14.96
CA GLY A 191 -10.37 -1.78 15.10
C GLY A 191 -9.76 -0.40 14.93
N GLU A 192 -8.43 -0.28 14.86
CA GLU A 192 -7.74 1.00 14.64
C GLU A 192 -8.01 1.54 13.23
N LEU A 193 -8.39 2.83 13.14
CA LEU A 193 -8.73 3.53 11.89
C LEU A 193 -7.66 4.56 11.51
N ILE A 194 -7.21 4.51 10.27
CA ILE A 194 -6.44 5.61 9.68
C ILE A 194 -7.40 6.78 9.42
N LEU A 195 -7.08 7.95 9.94
CA LEU A 195 -7.88 9.16 9.80
C LEU A 195 -7.28 10.15 8.80
N GLU A 196 -5.99 10.40 8.89
CA GLU A 196 -5.30 11.41 8.07
C GLU A 196 -3.85 10.99 7.77
N LEU A 197 -3.31 11.62 6.74
CA LEU A 197 -1.91 11.56 6.35
C LEU A 197 -1.33 12.96 6.39
N GLU A 198 -0.15 13.11 6.94
CA GLU A 198 0.69 14.30 6.85
C GLU A 198 1.79 14.01 5.84
N VAL A 199 1.85 14.82 4.79
CA VAL A 199 2.73 14.60 3.64
C VAL A 199 3.68 15.79 3.50
N PRO A 200 4.99 15.59 3.73
CA PRO A 200 5.98 16.64 3.49
C PRO A 200 5.97 17.11 2.03
N GLN A 201 6.19 18.41 1.82
CA GLN A 201 6.31 18.98 0.49
C GLN A 201 7.77 18.86 0.01
N PRO A 202 8.06 18.06 -1.04
CA PRO A 202 9.39 17.89 -1.57
C PRO A 202 9.78 19.04 -2.51
N GLU A 203 11.08 19.27 -2.72
CA GLU A 203 11.60 20.13 -3.78
C GLU A 203 11.32 19.52 -5.16
N ALA A 204 11.41 18.19 -5.26
CA ALA A 204 11.07 17.42 -6.44
C ALA A 204 10.64 16.00 -6.04
N SER A 205 9.73 15.41 -6.79
CA SER A 205 9.35 14.01 -6.60
C SER A 205 8.78 13.40 -7.87
N THR A 206 8.87 12.07 -8.02
CA THR A 206 8.28 11.33 -9.14
C THR A 206 7.96 9.89 -8.74
N TYR A 207 7.03 9.27 -9.48
CA TYR A 207 6.73 7.85 -9.42
C TYR A 207 6.75 7.21 -10.79
N LEU A 208 7.62 6.24 -11.00
CA LEU A 208 7.76 5.48 -12.23
C LEU A 208 7.31 4.04 -12.02
N LYS A 209 6.65 3.43 -13.01
CA LYS A 209 6.10 2.08 -12.88
C LYS A 209 6.32 1.24 -14.12
N ALA A 210 6.95 0.09 -13.96
CA ALA A 210 6.93 -0.98 -14.95
C ALA A 210 5.73 -1.90 -14.69
N MET A 211 4.98 -2.22 -15.73
CA MET A 211 3.74 -3.00 -15.69
C MET A 211 3.73 -4.04 -16.81
N GLU A 212 2.98 -5.13 -16.62
CA GLU A 212 2.77 -6.15 -17.67
C GLU A 212 1.98 -5.60 -18.87
N ARG A 213 1.08 -4.66 -18.63
CA ARG A 213 0.28 -3.94 -19.63
C ARG A 213 0.47 -2.45 -19.47
N ASN A 214 0.21 -1.70 -20.51
CA ASN A 214 0.35 -0.25 -20.49
C ASN A 214 -0.55 0.46 -19.43
N ARG A 215 -1.65 -0.15 -19.00
CA ARG A 215 -2.56 0.37 -17.95
C ARG A 215 -3.24 -0.76 -17.18
N PHE A 216 -3.76 -0.43 -15.99
CA PHE A 216 -4.60 -1.29 -15.16
C PHE A 216 -3.91 -2.59 -14.77
N SER A 217 -2.65 -2.51 -14.42
CA SER A 217 -1.85 -3.63 -13.94
C SER A 217 -1.15 -3.23 -12.66
N PHE A 218 -0.90 -4.21 -11.79
CA PHE A 218 -0.05 -3.98 -10.62
C PHE A 218 1.39 -3.71 -11.06
N ALA A 219 2.18 -3.07 -10.20
CA ALA A 219 3.58 -2.88 -10.47
C ALA A 219 4.30 -4.24 -10.52
N LEU A 220 5.02 -4.50 -11.62
CA LEU A 220 6.13 -5.44 -11.58
C LEU A 220 7.23 -4.84 -10.72
N VAL A 221 7.57 -3.58 -10.97
CA VAL A 221 8.41 -2.72 -10.15
C VAL A 221 7.89 -1.29 -10.27
N GLY A 222 7.61 -0.64 -9.14
CA GLY A 222 7.38 0.79 -9.05
C GLY A 222 8.52 1.44 -8.30
N VAL A 223 8.88 2.67 -8.65
CA VAL A 223 9.92 3.46 -7.99
C VAL A 223 9.36 4.84 -7.68
N ALA A 224 9.27 5.17 -6.42
CA ALA A 224 9.06 6.52 -5.93
C ALA A 224 10.39 7.14 -5.57
N ALA A 225 10.60 8.39 -5.97
CA ALA A 225 11.76 9.20 -5.57
C ALA A 225 11.28 10.57 -5.11
N ALA A 226 11.88 11.07 -4.03
CA ALA A 226 11.62 12.40 -3.49
C ALA A 226 12.91 13.06 -3.02
N ARG A 227 13.01 14.39 -3.19
CA ARG A 227 14.08 15.22 -2.60
C ARG A 227 13.46 16.19 -1.61
N ILE A 228 13.89 16.07 -0.34
CA ILE A 228 13.36 16.83 0.79
C ILE A 228 14.53 17.32 1.62
N GLY A 229 14.65 18.64 1.81
CA GLY A 229 15.76 19.26 2.54
C GLY A 229 17.13 18.95 1.93
N GLY A 230 17.19 18.76 0.60
CA GLY A 230 18.40 18.38 -0.11
C GLY A 230 18.76 16.87 -0.04
N GLU A 231 18.04 16.09 0.77
CA GLU A 231 18.21 14.63 0.85
C GLU A 231 17.30 13.90 -0.12
N THR A 232 17.80 12.81 -0.69
CA THR A 232 17.05 11.96 -1.63
C THR A 232 16.58 10.70 -0.93
N SER A 233 15.28 10.42 -1.04
CA SER A 233 14.65 9.19 -0.58
C SER A 233 14.10 8.40 -1.75
N LEU A 234 14.23 7.08 -1.69
CA LEU A 234 13.76 6.12 -2.69
C LEU A 234 12.89 5.04 -2.05
N ALA A 235 11.77 4.70 -2.67
CA ALA A 235 10.99 3.55 -2.26
C ALA A 235 10.47 2.75 -3.45
N LEU A 236 10.32 1.45 -3.25
CA LEU A 236 9.91 0.51 -4.30
C LEU A 236 8.53 -0.08 -3.99
N ALA A 237 7.72 -0.25 -5.03
CA ALA A 237 6.45 -0.98 -5.02
C ALA A 237 6.58 -2.29 -5.81
N GLY A 238 5.82 -3.32 -5.40
CA GLY A 238 5.74 -4.59 -6.13
C GLY A 238 6.96 -5.52 -5.94
N VAL A 239 7.85 -5.24 -4.99
CA VAL A 239 9.14 -5.94 -4.82
C VAL A 239 9.33 -6.64 -3.48
N ALA A 240 8.47 -6.39 -2.51
CA ALA A 240 8.53 -6.96 -1.16
C ALA A 240 7.12 -7.16 -0.58
N PRO A 241 6.94 -7.93 0.50
CA PRO A 241 5.66 -8.05 1.19
C PRO A 241 5.10 -6.73 1.74
N ILE A 242 5.97 -5.74 1.86
CA ILE A 242 5.68 -4.36 2.28
C ILE A 242 6.19 -3.38 1.22
N PRO A 243 5.76 -2.11 1.20
CA PRO A 243 6.47 -1.06 0.45
C PRO A 243 7.92 -1.01 0.94
N TRP A 244 8.88 -0.94 0.03
CA TRP A 244 10.31 -1.12 0.37
C TRP A 244 11.06 0.20 0.29
N LEU A 245 11.50 0.73 1.44
CA LEU A 245 12.40 1.88 1.48
C LEU A 245 13.79 1.40 1.02
N LEU A 246 14.33 2.04 -0.01
CA LEU A 246 15.62 1.69 -0.58
C LEU A 246 16.69 2.63 -0.01
N ALA A 247 17.67 2.09 0.69
CA ALA A 247 18.77 2.88 1.30
C ALA A 247 19.66 3.57 0.24
N GLY A 248 19.64 3.06 -1.00
CA GLY A 248 20.34 3.62 -2.15
C GLY A 248 20.34 2.65 -3.32
N PRO A 249 20.78 3.08 -4.52
CA PRO A 249 20.77 2.22 -5.71
C PRO A 249 21.53 0.90 -5.55
N ASP A 250 22.61 0.89 -4.76
CA ASP A 250 23.47 -0.28 -4.54
C ASP A 250 22.77 -1.36 -3.69
N GLU A 251 21.70 -1.03 -2.97
CA GLU A 251 20.92 -2.03 -2.25
C GLU A 251 20.25 -3.05 -3.17
N LEU A 252 20.06 -2.71 -4.45
CA LEU A 252 19.54 -3.65 -5.45
C LEU A 252 20.45 -4.88 -5.62
N ASP A 253 21.73 -4.80 -5.24
CA ASP A 253 22.66 -5.93 -5.23
C ASP A 253 22.39 -6.93 -4.11
N ARG A 254 21.62 -6.53 -3.09
CA ARG A 254 21.22 -7.37 -1.96
C ARG A 254 19.87 -8.06 -2.18
N ALA A 255 19.23 -7.85 -3.35
CA ALA A 255 17.99 -8.53 -3.67
C ALA A 255 18.17 -10.05 -3.65
N THR A 256 17.17 -10.75 -3.16
CA THR A 256 17.11 -12.22 -3.07
C THR A 256 15.98 -12.77 -3.95
N PRO A 257 16.07 -12.62 -5.27
CA PRO A 257 15.00 -13.02 -6.16
C PRO A 257 14.83 -14.55 -6.16
N LEU A 258 13.60 -15.00 -6.32
CA LEU A 258 13.29 -16.35 -6.75
C LEU A 258 13.63 -16.48 -8.25
N PRO A 259 13.79 -17.70 -8.79
CA PRO A 259 14.23 -17.89 -10.19
C PRO A 259 13.49 -17.04 -11.22
N ASP A 260 12.15 -17.01 -11.16
CA ASP A 260 11.33 -16.28 -12.12
C ASP A 260 11.14 -14.81 -11.78
N THR A 261 11.68 -14.29 -10.64
CA THR A 261 11.60 -12.89 -10.26
C THR A 261 12.88 -12.11 -10.50
N ALA A 262 13.97 -12.75 -10.95
CA ALA A 262 15.27 -12.11 -11.16
C ALA A 262 15.20 -10.90 -12.12
N TYR A 263 14.34 -10.94 -13.14
CA TYR A 263 14.11 -9.85 -14.09
C TYR A 263 13.66 -8.53 -13.41
N LYS A 264 13.06 -8.59 -12.21
CA LYS A 264 12.65 -7.40 -11.47
C LYS A 264 13.84 -6.55 -11.02
N VAL A 265 14.98 -7.18 -10.73
CA VAL A 265 16.23 -6.44 -10.43
C VAL A 265 16.67 -5.67 -11.67
N ASP A 266 16.63 -6.31 -12.84
CA ASP A 266 16.99 -5.68 -14.11
C ASP A 266 16.04 -4.54 -14.50
N LEU A 267 14.75 -4.64 -14.13
CA LEU A 267 13.78 -3.56 -14.28
C LEU A 267 14.00 -2.43 -13.27
N ALA A 268 14.34 -2.75 -12.02
CA ALA A 268 14.49 -1.77 -10.95
C ALA A 268 15.66 -0.81 -11.22
N ARG A 269 16.82 -1.32 -11.67
CA ARG A 269 18.02 -0.51 -11.91
C ARG A 269 17.79 0.70 -12.84
N PRO A 270 17.28 0.52 -14.07
CA PRO A 270 17.02 1.66 -14.94
C PRO A 270 15.90 2.56 -14.45
N LEU A 271 14.88 2.02 -13.75
CA LEU A 271 13.81 2.83 -13.17
C LEU A 271 14.33 3.72 -12.04
N VAL A 272 15.15 3.20 -11.13
CA VAL A 272 15.80 3.97 -10.06
C VAL A 272 16.66 5.09 -10.65
N ARG A 273 17.51 4.78 -11.64
CA ARG A 273 18.31 5.80 -12.32
C ARG A 273 17.45 6.90 -12.92
N ARG A 274 16.39 6.55 -13.67
CA ARG A 274 15.47 7.51 -14.28
C ARG A 274 14.71 8.34 -13.24
N ALA A 275 14.32 7.73 -12.12
CA ALA A 275 13.65 8.45 -11.04
C ALA A 275 14.60 9.48 -10.39
N LEU A 276 15.86 9.12 -10.18
CA LEU A 276 16.89 10.05 -9.69
C LEU A 276 17.16 11.19 -10.68
N GLU A 277 17.27 10.89 -11.97
CA GLU A 277 17.43 11.90 -13.03
C GLU A 277 16.24 12.88 -13.07
N ALA A 278 15.02 12.40 -12.81
CA ALA A 278 13.82 13.22 -12.84
C ALA A 278 13.69 14.20 -11.65
N ILE A 279 14.39 13.94 -10.55
CA ILE A 279 14.37 14.80 -9.35
C ILE A 279 15.69 15.55 -9.10
N ALA A 280 16.66 15.42 -10.01
CA ALA A 280 17.99 16.02 -9.89
C ALA A 280 17.99 17.56 -9.87
#